data_4261358df39402153ebe8961a53ae094
#
_entry.id   4261358df39402153ebe8961a53ae094
#
_cell.length_a   1.000
_cell.length_b   1.000
_cell.length_c   1.000
_cell.angle_alpha   90.00
_cell.angle_beta   90.00
_cell.angle_gamma   90.00
#
_symmetry.space_group_name_H-M   'P 1'
#
loop_
_entity.id
_entity.type
_entity.pdbx_description
1 polymer ?
#
loop_
_entity_poly.entity_id
_entity_poly.type
_entity_poly.pdbx_seq_one_letter_code
_entity_poly.pdbx_strand_id
1 'polypeptide(L)'
;MGQQEFQAIVLAAGKGTRLPEILEGRPKCLLPIGPYPMIWYPLQLLQRHGFADVLIIVQESEKSEIQQRLDRLQLKLKLEYFSIPTDSECGTADSLRLVSDKIKSDVLVLSCDSIVELNLYSLLSQFREQDASIQMLLMEGGKDQDVVMPGPKSKYKAEKDIIGYEKATSKVLFMASASDFEETVKLSGHLLRKNPEMTISSYLLDAHVYVMKKWVVEYLAVTDALSAVKGELLPHIIKKQMLQFPTVPENDGTSEYAAKPKVDDIFQFAIYTEMDKKIDIASIFNKEDKATSHPIRCYAHFADSSAFGVRVNNVRSFLSCNLRIFEIFPALTGFTERELVSQTSSIKSTQITKCAVGDMTTISEKTSLNQNVIANGCTIQPKTRINNSVLMDGVTVEENVVIDNCIIGEKAVVKSGSVLKNCLIGPHFVVAPSTKKENVYLSNADGFMTID
;
A
#
# COMPACT_ATOMS: atom_id res chain seq x y z
N MET A 1 4.42 -20.16 -24.17
CA MET A 1 4.33 -19.19 -23.04
C MET A 1 3.01 -19.49 -22.37
N GLY A 2 3.04 -20.07 -21.15
CA GLY A 2 1.82 -20.34 -20.39
C GLY A 2 1.10 -19.01 -20.12
N GLN A 3 -0.21 -19.02 -20.24
CA GLN A 3 -1.06 -17.89 -19.86
C GLN A 3 -0.78 -17.55 -18.39
N GLN A 4 -0.44 -16.32 -18.09
CA GLN A 4 -0.14 -15.90 -16.72
C GLN A 4 -1.46 -16.03 -15.91
N GLU A 5 -1.47 -16.88 -14.90
CA GLU A 5 -2.68 -17.22 -14.13
C GLU A 5 -3.25 -15.99 -13.39
N PHE A 6 -2.36 -15.11 -12.93
CA PHE A 6 -2.73 -13.88 -12.24
C PHE A 6 -2.20 -12.67 -13.00
N GLN A 7 -3.04 -11.66 -13.13
CA GLN A 7 -2.67 -10.36 -13.67
C GLN A 7 -2.35 -9.41 -12.51
N ALA A 8 -1.14 -8.84 -12.51
CA ALA A 8 -0.72 -7.92 -11.47
C ALA A 8 -1.17 -6.48 -11.75
N ILE A 9 -1.75 -5.83 -10.74
CA ILE A 9 -2.22 -4.44 -10.79
C ILE A 9 -1.61 -3.67 -9.62
N VAL A 10 -1.01 -2.51 -9.88
CA VAL A 10 -0.52 -1.60 -8.84
C VAL A 10 -1.35 -0.32 -8.86
N LEU A 11 -2.02 -0.04 -7.74
CA LEU A 11 -2.82 1.17 -7.55
C LEU A 11 -1.91 2.32 -7.11
N ALA A 12 -1.71 3.30 -7.96
CA ALA A 12 -0.83 4.45 -7.73
C ALA A 12 -1.52 5.81 -7.97
N ALA A 13 -2.85 5.85 -8.11
CA ALA A 13 -3.61 7.09 -8.36
C ALA A 13 -4.05 7.83 -7.08
N GLY A 14 -3.59 7.41 -5.90
CA GLY A 14 -4.00 8.00 -4.62
C GLY A 14 -3.42 9.39 -4.39
N LYS A 15 -4.26 10.39 -4.12
CA LYS A 15 -3.90 11.82 -3.92
C LYS A 15 -3.04 12.08 -2.66
N GLY A 16 -2.89 11.12 -1.75
CA GLY A 16 -2.06 11.27 -0.55
C GLY A 16 -2.52 12.33 0.45
N THR A 17 -3.82 12.54 0.57
CA THR A 17 -4.44 13.57 1.43
C THR A 17 -4.05 13.53 2.91
N ARG A 18 -3.43 12.44 3.36
CA ARG A 18 -2.93 12.26 4.73
C ARG A 18 -1.44 12.60 4.89
N LEU A 19 -0.81 13.11 3.85
CA LEU A 19 0.60 13.47 3.78
C LEU A 19 0.81 14.86 3.15
N PRO A 20 -0.10 15.84 3.37
CA PRO A 20 -0.06 17.11 2.67
C PRO A 20 1.25 17.87 2.94
N GLU A 21 1.80 17.72 4.17
CA GLU A 21 2.98 18.46 4.62
C GLU A 21 4.26 18.10 3.85
N ILE A 22 4.31 16.92 3.24
CA ILE A 22 5.51 16.43 2.54
C ILE A 22 5.32 16.23 1.05
N LEU A 23 4.06 16.25 0.54
CA LEU A 23 3.78 16.00 -0.87
C LEU A 23 3.85 17.27 -1.72
N GLU A 24 3.16 18.33 -1.37
CA GLU A 24 3.06 19.62 -2.08
C GLU A 24 3.15 19.48 -3.62
N GLY A 25 2.17 18.76 -4.21
CA GLY A 25 2.08 18.55 -5.66
C GLY A 25 2.90 17.39 -6.23
N ARG A 26 3.67 16.68 -5.41
CA ARG A 26 4.40 15.47 -5.83
C ARG A 26 3.48 14.23 -5.79
N PRO A 27 3.57 13.32 -6.77
CA PRO A 27 2.87 12.05 -6.70
C PRO A 27 3.25 11.25 -5.44
N LYS A 28 2.26 10.81 -4.67
CA LYS A 28 2.49 10.04 -3.44
C LYS A 28 3.40 8.83 -3.67
N CYS A 29 3.19 8.13 -4.77
CA CYS A 29 3.93 6.91 -5.11
C CYS A 29 5.43 7.15 -5.38
N LEU A 30 5.84 8.41 -5.59
CA LEU A 30 7.24 8.80 -5.79
C LEU A 30 7.95 9.27 -4.51
N LEU A 31 7.30 9.24 -3.34
CA LEU A 31 7.98 9.52 -2.07
C LEU A 31 9.18 8.57 -1.89
N PRO A 32 10.34 9.07 -1.44
CA PRO A 32 11.52 8.25 -1.25
C PRO A 32 11.39 7.34 -0.02
N ILE A 33 11.61 6.05 -0.22
CA ILE A 33 11.84 5.08 0.86
C ILE A 33 13.26 4.53 0.65
N GLY A 34 14.18 4.95 1.50
CA GLY A 34 15.60 4.77 1.18
C GLY A 34 15.96 5.49 -0.12
N PRO A 35 16.75 4.87 -1.02
CA PRO A 35 17.14 5.50 -2.28
C PRO A 35 16.11 5.33 -3.42
N TYR A 36 15.03 4.59 -3.19
CA TYR A 36 14.05 4.26 -4.22
C TYR A 36 12.69 4.93 -3.97
N PRO A 37 11.91 5.23 -5.02
CA PRO A 37 10.54 5.69 -4.84
C PRO A 37 9.65 4.57 -4.27
N MET A 38 8.67 4.93 -3.48
CA MET A 38 7.79 4.00 -2.75
C MET A 38 7.16 2.93 -3.65
N ILE A 39 6.70 3.29 -4.84
CA ILE A 39 6.10 2.35 -5.82
C ILE A 39 7.08 1.26 -6.28
N TRP A 40 8.38 1.50 -6.19
CA TRP A 40 9.37 0.53 -6.60
C TRP A 40 9.32 -0.77 -5.77
N TYR A 41 8.97 -0.69 -4.48
CA TYR A 41 8.93 -1.87 -3.60
C TYR A 41 7.88 -2.90 -4.02
N PRO A 42 6.59 -2.55 -4.24
CA PRO A 42 5.63 -3.53 -4.77
C PRO A 42 6.00 -4.01 -6.17
N LEU A 43 6.60 -3.19 -7.03
CA LEU A 43 7.10 -3.64 -8.32
C LEU A 43 8.27 -4.62 -8.19
N GLN A 44 9.22 -4.37 -7.28
CA GLN A 44 10.32 -5.28 -6.99
C GLN A 44 9.82 -6.60 -6.38
N LEU A 45 8.81 -6.56 -5.51
CA LEU A 45 8.15 -7.76 -4.99
C LEU A 45 7.57 -8.60 -6.14
N LEU A 46 6.84 -8.01 -7.06
CA LEU A 46 6.30 -8.69 -8.24
C LEU A 46 7.40 -9.27 -9.13
N GLN A 47 8.44 -8.50 -9.42
CA GLN A 47 9.58 -8.94 -10.22
C GLN A 47 10.28 -10.17 -9.62
N ARG A 48 10.54 -10.16 -8.31
CA ARG A 48 11.17 -11.29 -7.59
C ARG A 48 10.35 -12.58 -7.66
N HIS A 49 9.04 -12.47 -7.76
CA HIS A 49 8.12 -13.61 -7.86
C HIS A 49 7.73 -13.97 -9.29
N GLY A 50 8.48 -13.45 -10.29
CA GLY A 50 8.38 -13.90 -11.67
C GLY A 50 7.25 -13.31 -12.49
N PHE A 51 6.59 -12.25 -12.03
CA PHE A 51 5.68 -11.50 -12.87
C PHE A 51 6.46 -10.80 -13.99
N ALA A 52 5.92 -10.81 -15.20
CA ALA A 52 6.53 -10.19 -16.38
C ALA A 52 5.87 -8.85 -16.73
N ASP A 53 4.54 -8.80 -16.59
CA ASP A 53 3.71 -7.65 -16.97
C ASP A 53 2.98 -7.12 -15.73
N VAL A 54 2.90 -5.79 -15.60
CA VAL A 54 2.21 -5.12 -14.49
C VAL A 54 1.41 -3.95 -15.04
N LEU A 55 0.12 -3.88 -14.68
CA LEU A 55 -0.74 -2.75 -14.96
C LEU A 55 -0.66 -1.74 -13.80
N ILE A 56 -0.21 -0.52 -14.07
CA ILE A 56 -0.11 0.55 -13.08
C ILE A 56 -1.23 1.55 -13.34
N ILE A 57 -2.05 1.80 -12.33
CA ILE A 57 -3.13 2.79 -12.41
C ILE A 57 -2.65 4.09 -11.77
N VAL A 58 -2.61 5.17 -12.55
CA VAL A 58 -2.07 6.48 -12.16
C VAL A 58 -3.06 7.60 -12.48
N GLN A 59 -2.88 8.77 -11.87
CA GLN A 59 -3.57 9.98 -12.34
C GLN A 59 -2.96 10.47 -13.65
N GLU A 60 -3.77 11.01 -14.54
CA GLU A 60 -3.33 11.48 -15.85
C GLU A 60 -2.24 12.56 -15.75
N SER A 61 -2.41 13.52 -14.85
CA SER A 61 -1.43 14.57 -14.59
C SER A 61 -0.06 14.07 -14.10
N GLU A 62 -0.03 12.93 -13.43
CA GLU A 62 1.18 12.39 -12.79
C GLU A 62 1.90 11.34 -13.65
N LYS A 63 1.22 10.83 -14.70
CA LYS A 63 1.70 9.70 -15.50
C LYS A 63 3.10 9.91 -16.06
N SER A 64 3.35 11.07 -16.67
CA SER A 64 4.64 11.34 -17.34
C SER A 64 5.81 11.36 -16.35
N GLU A 65 5.59 11.93 -15.16
CA GLU A 65 6.61 11.99 -14.11
C GLU A 65 6.90 10.60 -13.54
N ILE A 66 5.84 9.83 -13.23
CA ILE A 66 5.97 8.45 -12.73
C ILE A 66 6.70 7.58 -13.73
N GLN A 67 6.32 7.63 -15.00
CA GLN A 67 6.94 6.86 -16.07
C GLN A 67 8.42 7.21 -16.21
N GLN A 68 8.76 8.49 -16.31
CA GLN A 68 10.15 8.95 -16.42
C GLN A 68 11.00 8.50 -15.23
N ARG A 69 10.41 8.47 -14.02
CA ARG A 69 11.12 8.03 -12.82
C ARG A 69 11.36 6.53 -12.81
N LEU A 70 10.36 5.72 -13.17
CA LEU A 70 10.46 4.27 -13.21
C LEU A 70 11.37 3.76 -14.32
N ASP A 71 11.40 4.41 -15.49
CA ASP A 71 12.28 4.06 -16.61
C ASP A 71 13.76 4.12 -16.24
N ARG A 72 14.13 5.00 -15.28
CA ARG A 72 15.51 5.10 -14.78
C ARG A 72 15.92 3.96 -13.86
N LEU A 73 14.96 3.22 -13.31
CA LEU A 73 15.22 2.20 -12.27
C LEU A 73 15.50 0.80 -12.82
N GLN A 74 15.56 0.65 -14.15
CA GLN A 74 15.94 -0.60 -14.86
C GLN A 74 15.18 -1.84 -14.36
N LEU A 75 13.88 -1.71 -14.07
CA LEU A 75 13.02 -2.84 -13.75
C LEU A 75 12.90 -3.79 -14.95
N LYS A 76 12.95 -5.10 -14.68
CA LYS A 76 12.76 -6.15 -15.70
C LYS A 76 11.28 -6.49 -15.90
N LEU A 77 10.39 -5.54 -15.66
CA LEU A 77 8.96 -5.64 -15.79
C LEU A 77 8.51 -4.84 -17.02
N LYS A 78 7.55 -5.38 -17.75
CA LYS A 78 6.81 -4.60 -18.73
C LYS A 78 5.69 -3.84 -17.99
N LEU A 79 5.82 -2.52 -17.93
CA LEU A 79 4.89 -1.66 -17.24
C LEU A 79 3.85 -1.11 -18.24
N GLU A 80 2.59 -1.42 -18.01
CA GLU A 80 1.47 -0.80 -18.70
C GLU A 80 0.81 0.24 -17.81
N TYR A 81 0.60 1.45 -18.32
CA TYR A 81 0.03 2.56 -17.54
C TYR A 81 -1.42 2.82 -17.98
N PHE A 82 -2.33 2.82 -17.00
CA PHE A 82 -3.70 3.27 -17.19
C PHE A 82 -3.90 4.59 -16.45
N SER A 83 -4.41 5.61 -17.16
CA SER A 83 -4.59 6.95 -16.60
C SER A 83 -6.03 7.17 -16.18
N ILE A 84 -6.22 7.68 -14.97
CA ILE A 84 -7.52 8.15 -14.47
C ILE A 84 -7.55 9.68 -14.60
N PRO A 85 -8.67 10.27 -15.06
CA PRO A 85 -8.82 11.73 -15.13
C PRO A 85 -8.55 12.39 -13.77
N THR A 86 -7.79 13.47 -13.76
CA THR A 86 -7.32 14.14 -12.53
C THR A 86 -8.47 14.72 -11.70
N ASP A 87 -9.54 15.16 -12.36
CA ASP A 87 -10.71 15.79 -11.72
C ASP A 87 -11.70 14.75 -11.16
N SER A 88 -11.45 13.47 -11.38
CA SER A 88 -12.33 12.42 -10.87
C SER A 88 -12.02 12.12 -9.39
N GLU A 89 -13.06 11.98 -8.58
CA GLU A 89 -12.97 11.49 -7.20
C GLU A 89 -12.98 9.96 -7.15
N CYS A 90 -12.25 9.30 -8.05
CA CYS A 90 -12.19 7.86 -8.15
C CYS A 90 -11.52 7.24 -6.92
N GLY A 91 -12.24 6.35 -6.26
CA GLY A 91 -11.70 5.48 -5.23
C GLY A 91 -10.93 4.28 -5.80
N THR A 92 -10.48 3.40 -4.92
CA THR A 92 -9.69 2.22 -5.31
C THR A 92 -10.52 1.16 -6.05
N ALA A 93 -11.82 1.02 -5.74
CA ALA A 93 -12.72 0.12 -6.48
C ALA A 93 -13.10 0.72 -7.83
N ASP A 94 -13.33 2.05 -7.91
CA ASP A 94 -13.54 2.74 -9.18
C ASP A 94 -12.35 2.56 -10.13
N SER A 95 -11.14 2.63 -9.59
CA SER A 95 -9.92 2.37 -10.36
C SER A 95 -9.91 0.98 -11.00
N LEU A 96 -10.35 -0.05 -10.27
CA LEU A 96 -10.46 -1.41 -10.79
C LEU A 96 -11.61 -1.54 -11.80
N ARG A 97 -12.73 -0.87 -11.58
CA ARG A 97 -13.87 -0.81 -12.52
C ARG A 97 -13.43 -0.28 -13.88
N LEU A 98 -12.68 0.82 -13.90
CA LEU A 98 -12.21 1.46 -15.13
C LEU A 98 -11.27 0.57 -15.98
N VAL A 99 -10.61 -0.39 -15.38
CA VAL A 99 -9.70 -1.32 -16.07
C VAL A 99 -10.31 -2.71 -16.30
N SER A 100 -11.58 -2.91 -15.97
CA SER A 100 -12.26 -4.22 -16.06
C SER A 100 -12.11 -4.89 -17.42
N ASP A 101 -12.22 -4.14 -18.51
CA ASP A 101 -12.08 -4.64 -19.89
C ASP A 101 -10.66 -5.16 -20.21
N LYS A 102 -9.65 -4.74 -19.45
CA LYS A 102 -8.27 -5.20 -19.59
C LYS A 102 -7.97 -6.44 -18.75
N ILE A 103 -8.87 -6.84 -17.86
CA ILE A 103 -8.71 -7.96 -16.96
C ILE A 103 -9.10 -9.26 -17.69
N LYS A 104 -8.14 -10.19 -17.82
CA LYS A 104 -8.32 -11.46 -18.54
C LYS A 104 -8.29 -12.69 -17.63
N SER A 105 -7.69 -12.56 -16.45
CA SER A 105 -7.50 -13.64 -15.47
C SER A 105 -7.77 -13.12 -14.06
N ASP A 106 -7.60 -13.97 -13.06
CA ASP A 106 -7.63 -13.54 -11.66
C ASP A 106 -6.56 -12.47 -11.40
N VAL A 107 -6.80 -11.56 -10.47
CA VAL A 107 -5.96 -10.39 -10.27
C VAL A 107 -5.24 -10.42 -8.92
N LEU A 108 -3.98 -9.98 -8.94
CA LEU A 108 -3.22 -9.62 -7.75
C LEU A 108 -3.11 -8.09 -7.71
N VAL A 109 -3.80 -7.48 -6.76
CA VAL A 109 -3.88 -6.03 -6.58
C VAL A 109 -2.99 -5.61 -5.42
N LEU A 110 -2.07 -4.67 -5.66
CA LEU A 110 -1.22 -4.06 -4.64
C LEU A 110 -1.40 -2.55 -4.63
N SER A 111 -1.39 -1.95 -3.45
CA SER A 111 -1.26 -0.49 -3.33
C SER A 111 0.21 -0.07 -3.41
N CYS A 112 0.48 1.08 -4.05
CA CYS A 112 1.84 1.62 -4.15
C CYS A 112 2.46 1.96 -2.78
N ASP A 113 1.63 2.14 -1.74
CA ASP A 113 2.05 2.49 -0.38
C ASP A 113 2.21 1.27 0.55
N SER A 114 2.05 0.07 0.03
CA SER A 114 2.22 -1.19 0.77
C SER A 114 3.68 -1.64 0.72
N ILE A 115 4.41 -1.44 1.82
CA ILE A 115 5.80 -1.89 1.99
C ILE A 115 5.78 -3.10 2.91
N VAL A 116 5.80 -4.29 2.32
CA VAL A 116 5.61 -5.55 3.05
C VAL A 116 6.64 -6.60 2.64
N GLU A 117 7.16 -7.30 3.62
CA GLU A 117 7.89 -8.52 3.41
C GLU A 117 6.89 -9.66 3.25
N LEU A 118 6.80 -10.20 2.06
CA LEU A 118 5.79 -11.18 1.69
C LEU A 118 6.33 -12.23 0.74
N ASN A 119 6.00 -13.49 1.03
CA ASN A 119 6.13 -14.58 0.08
C ASN A 119 4.84 -14.70 -0.76
N LEU A 120 4.84 -14.14 -1.98
CA LEU A 120 3.68 -14.20 -2.86
C LEU A 120 3.28 -15.62 -3.24
N TYR A 121 4.21 -16.57 -3.31
CA TYR A 121 3.87 -17.98 -3.59
C TYR A 121 2.95 -18.56 -2.53
N SER A 122 3.21 -18.25 -1.24
CA SER A 122 2.37 -18.70 -0.14
C SER A 122 0.96 -18.10 -0.23
N LEU A 123 0.86 -16.81 -0.47
CA LEU A 123 -0.42 -16.10 -0.66
C LEU A 123 -1.23 -16.69 -1.82
N LEU A 124 -0.60 -16.86 -2.98
CA LEU A 124 -1.25 -17.36 -4.20
C LEU A 124 -1.62 -18.85 -4.07
N SER A 125 -0.79 -19.68 -3.41
CA SER A 125 -1.11 -21.09 -3.16
C SER A 125 -2.31 -21.22 -2.25
N GLN A 126 -2.35 -20.46 -1.16
CA GLN A 126 -3.49 -20.46 -0.24
C GLN A 126 -4.78 -20.01 -0.93
N PHE A 127 -4.71 -19.00 -1.82
CA PHE A 127 -5.86 -18.57 -2.64
C PHE A 127 -6.43 -19.71 -3.48
N ARG A 128 -5.56 -20.52 -4.11
CA ARG A 128 -5.98 -21.67 -4.92
C ARG A 128 -6.55 -22.80 -4.06
N GLU A 129 -5.86 -23.15 -2.98
CA GLU A 129 -6.24 -24.25 -2.07
C GLU A 129 -7.61 -24.01 -1.44
N GLN A 130 -7.89 -22.76 -1.05
CA GLN A 130 -9.16 -22.38 -0.44
C GLN A 130 -10.23 -22.04 -1.49
N ASP A 131 -9.87 -22.06 -2.77
CA ASP A 131 -10.71 -21.57 -3.88
C ASP A 131 -11.39 -20.24 -3.51
N ALA A 132 -10.57 -19.31 -3.01
CA ALA A 132 -11.03 -18.05 -2.48
C ALA A 132 -11.57 -17.14 -3.58
N SER A 133 -12.66 -16.42 -3.31
CA SER A 133 -13.14 -15.34 -4.16
C SER A 133 -12.28 -14.09 -3.99
N ILE A 134 -11.94 -13.79 -2.73
CA ILE A 134 -11.00 -12.74 -2.34
C ILE A 134 -10.12 -13.29 -1.22
N GLN A 135 -8.83 -13.04 -1.34
CA GLN A 135 -7.87 -13.20 -0.26
C GLN A 135 -7.18 -11.88 0.01
N MET A 136 -7.16 -11.48 1.27
CA MET A 136 -6.54 -10.24 1.72
C MET A 136 -5.32 -10.52 2.58
N LEU A 137 -4.26 -9.72 2.44
CA LEU A 137 -3.11 -9.76 3.33
C LEU A 137 -3.40 -8.93 4.57
N LEU A 138 -3.35 -9.58 5.73
CA LEU A 138 -3.43 -8.92 7.03
C LEU A 138 -2.07 -8.95 7.73
N MET A 139 -1.69 -7.84 8.34
CA MET A 139 -0.45 -7.67 9.08
C MET A 139 -0.72 -7.14 10.48
N GLU A 140 0.20 -7.37 11.41
CA GLU A 140 0.11 -6.79 12.75
C GLU A 140 0.33 -5.28 12.70
N GLY A 141 -0.56 -4.54 13.36
CA GLY A 141 -0.45 -3.09 13.51
C GLY A 141 0.58 -2.67 14.56
N GLY A 142 0.85 -1.36 14.61
CA GLY A 142 1.68 -0.77 15.67
C GLY A 142 3.19 -0.82 15.44
N LYS A 143 3.67 -1.38 14.34
CA LYS A 143 5.11 -1.43 14.00
C LYS A 143 5.73 -0.05 13.76
N ASP A 144 4.94 1.00 13.65
CA ASP A 144 5.37 2.39 13.48
C ASP A 144 5.27 3.24 14.77
N GLN A 145 4.82 2.66 15.89
CA GLN A 145 4.55 3.41 17.12
C GLN A 145 5.81 3.84 17.87
N ASP A 146 6.94 3.17 17.65
CA ASP A 146 8.20 3.42 18.35
C ASP A 146 8.93 4.70 17.86
N VAL A 147 8.43 5.32 16.78
CA VAL A 147 9.08 6.50 16.20
C VAL A 147 8.44 7.77 16.70
N VAL A 148 9.29 8.68 17.20
CA VAL A 148 8.89 10.04 17.57
C VAL A 148 8.58 10.84 16.31
N MET A 149 7.35 11.30 16.18
CA MET A 149 6.90 12.04 15.02
C MET A 149 7.45 13.47 15.02
N PRO A 150 8.10 13.93 13.94
CA PRO A 150 8.54 15.32 13.82
C PRO A 150 7.34 16.26 13.60
N GLY A 151 7.53 17.52 13.95
CA GLY A 151 6.51 18.56 13.83
C GLY A 151 5.69 18.78 15.11
N PRO A 152 4.66 19.61 15.05
CA PRO A 152 3.81 19.90 16.18
C PRO A 152 3.07 18.65 16.66
N LYS A 153 2.78 18.58 17.95
CA LYS A 153 2.01 17.46 18.54
C LYS A 153 0.63 17.41 17.91
N SER A 154 0.45 16.61 16.89
CA SER A 154 -0.86 16.36 16.31
C SER A 154 -1.59 15.25 17.06
N LYS A 155 -2.92 15.34 17.16
CA LYS A 155 -3.78 14.26 17.66
C LYS A 155 -3.93 13.17 16.58
N TYR A 156 -2.81 12.63 16.12
CA TYR A 156 -2.83 11.55 15.13
C TYR A 156 -3.51 10.32 15.74
N LYS A 157 -4.62 9.91 15.16
CA LYS A 157 -5.26 8.62 15.46
C LYS A 157 -4.67 7.57 14.54
N ALA A 158 -4.05 6.55 15.11
CA ALA A 158 -3.60 5.39 14.33
C ALA A 158 -4.81 4.75 13.61
N GLU A 159 -4.62 4.35 12.37
CA GLU A 159 -5.61 3.59 11.62
C GLU A 159 -5.85 2.26 12.35
N LYS A 160 -7.10 1.89 12.56
CA LYS A 160 -7.49 0.64 13.21
C LYS A 160 -8.57 -0.01 12.36
N ASP A 161 -8.40 -1.29 12.13
CA ASP A 161 -9.42 -2.13 11.51
C ASP A 161 -9.99 -3.08 12.57
N ILE A 162 -11.27 -3.38 12.45
CA ILE A 162 -11.93 -4.39 13.29
C ILE A 162 -12.24 -5.56 12.37
N ILE A 163 -11.54 -6.65 12.58
CA ILE A 163 -11.61 -7.81 11.71
C ILE A 163 -12.04 -9.03 12.52
N GLY A 164 -13.13 -9.64 12.08
CA GLY A 164 -13.64 -10.90 12.61
C GLY A 164 -13.28 -12.05 11.67
N TYR A 165 -12.61 -13.06 12.17
CA TYR A 165 -12.17 -14.20 11.37
C TYR A 165 -12.22 -15.51 12.17
N GLU A 166 -12.25 -16.62 11.46
CA GLU A 166 -12.14 -17.96 12.02
C GLU A 166 -10.67 -18.40 12.02
N LYS A 167 -10.11 -18.74 13.19
CA LYS A 167 -8.69 -19.10 13.30
C LYS A 167 -8.29 -20.35 12.54
N ALA A 168 -9.19 -21.36 12.50
CA ALA A 168 -8.90 -22.65 11.89
C ALA A 168 -8.75 -22.57 10.36
N THR A 169 -9.59 -21.76 9.71
CA THR A 169 -9.69 -21.68 8.25
C THR A 169 -9.12 -20.38 7.68
N SER A 170 -8.84 -19.39 8.51
CA SER A 170 -8.51 -18.01 8.09
C SER A 170 -9.66 -17.30 7.35
N LYS A 171 -10.89 -17.81 7.45
CA LYS A 171 -12.06 -17.22 6.80
C LYS A 171 -12.43 -15.90 7.46
N VAL A 172 -12.55 -14.84 6.65
CA VAL A 172 -12.96 -13.52 7.15
C VAL A 172 -14.47 -13.46 7.19
N LEU A 173 -15.00 -13.14 8.37
CA LEU A 173 -16.43 -13.14 8.66
C LEU A 173 -17.00 -11.74 8.87
N PHE A 174 -16.15 -10.80 9.23
CA PHE A 174 -16.50 -9.41 9.48
C PHE A 174 -15.29 -8.51 9.24
N MET A 175 -15.52 -7.35 8.64
CA MET A 175 -14.51 -6.31 8.46
C MET A 175 -15.17 -4.93 8.52
N ALA A 176 -14.57 -4.03 9.30
CA ALA A 176 -14.96 -2.63 9.37
C ALA A 176 -13.75 -1.76 9.76
N SER A 177 -13.71 -0.53 9.26
CA SER A 177 -12.73 0.45 9.70
C SER A 177 -13.21 1.14 10.97
N ALA A 178 -12.33 1.37 11.94
CA ALA A 178 -12.68 2.11 13.15
C ALA A 178 -13.05 3.58 12.88
N SER A 179 -12.72 4.12 11.71
CA SER A 179 -13.19 5.43 11.26
C SER A 179 -14.69 5.48 10.97
N ASP A 180 -15.32 4.32 10.73
CA ASP A 180 -16.72 4.23 10.36
C ASP A 180 -17.65 4.16 11.61
N PHE A 181 -17.06 4.13 12.81
CA PHE A 181 -17.77 4.03 14.08
C PHE A 181 -17.24 5.05 15.08
N GLU A 182 -18.12 5.76 15.75
CA GLU A 182 -17.71 6.71 16.81
C GLU A 182 -17.38 5.97 18.11
N GLU A 183 -18.24 5.06 18.58
CA GLU A 183 -18.08 4.38 19.88
C GLU A 183 -18.36 2.87 19.81
N THR A 184 -19.27 2.41 18.95
CA THR A 184 -19.77 1.03 18.98
C THR A 184 -19.81 0.39 17.59
N VAL A 185 -19.35 -0.86 17.54
CA VAL A 185 -19.49 -1.71 16.34
C VAL A 185 -20.69 -2.63 16.50
N LYS A 186 -21.63 -2.57 15.56
CA LYS A 186 -22.81 -3.43 15.56
C LYS A 186 -22.52 -4.75 14.88
N LEU A 187 -22.51 -5.85 15.62
CA LEU A 187 -22.42 -7.21 15.09
C LEU A 187 -23.80 -7.84 15.05
N SER A 188 -24.11 -8.54 13.95
CA SER A 188 -25.36 -9.28 13.83
C SER A 188 -25.36 -10.47 14.79
N GLY A 189 -26.44 -10.63 15.58
CA GLY A 189 -26.62 -11.82 16.43
C GLY A 189 -26.68 -13.13 15.64
N HIS A 190 -27.08 -13.09 14.37
CA HIS A 190 -27.01 -14.24 13.46
C HIS A 190 -25.56 -14.63 13.15
N LEU A 191 -24.70 -13.67 12.88
CA LEU A 191 -23.27 -13.88 12.63
C LEU A 191 -22.60 -14.60 13.82
N LEU A 192 -22.84 -14.11 15.03
CA LEU A 192 -22.25 -14.68 16.25
C LEU A 192 -22.75 -16.10 16.53
N ARG A 193 -24.06 -16.36 16.33
CA ARG A 193 -24.63 -17.71 16.52
C ARG A 193 -24.12 -18.72 15.50
N LYS A 194 -23.92 -18.30 14.25
CA LYS A 194 -23.42 -19.16 13.18
C LYS A 194 -21.93 -19.44 13.31
N ASN A 195 -21.17 -18.53 13.90
CA ASN A 195 -19.71 -18.61 14.02
C ASN A 195 -19.28 -18.38 15.48
N PRO A 196 -19.51 -19.33 16.40
CA PRO A 196 -19.24 -19.15 17.83
C PRO A 196 -17.73 -19.02 18.13
N GLU A 197 -16.87 -19.56 17.26
CA GLU A 197 -15.40 -19.51 17.41
C GLU A 197 -14.76 -18.31 16.69
N MET A 198 -15.57 -17.35 16.24
CA MET A 198 -15.06 -16.16 15.58
C MET A 198 -14.16 -15.35 16.52
N THR A 199 -12.95 -15.08 16.06
CA THR A 199 -12.01 -14.17 16.74
C THR A 199 -12.16 -12.76 16.17
N ILE A 200 -12.29 -11.76 17.05
CA ILE A 200 -12.33 -10.35 16.67
C ILE A 200 -11.01 -9.72 17.07
N SER A 201 -10.33 -9.09 16.11
CA SER A 201 -9.08 -8.38 16.31
C SER A 201 -9.23 -6.91 15.92
N SER A 202 -8.70 -6.02 16.75
CA SER A 202 -8.48 -4.60 16.43
C SER A 202 -7.01 -4.27 16.23
N TYR A 203 -6.16 -5.29 16.24
CA TYR A 203 -4.71 -5.18 16.11
C TYR A 203 -4.22 -5.51 14.72
N LEU A 204 -5.01 -6.22 13.94
CA LEU A 204 -4.71 -6.53 12.55
C LEU A 204 -5.09 -5.35 11.65
N LEU A 205 -4.20 -5.08 10.69
CA LEU A 205 -4.38 -4.05 9.68
C LEU A 205 -4.39 -4.69 8.28
N ASP A 206 -5.21 -4.15 7.41
CA ASP A 206 -5.21 -4.48 6.00
C ASP A 206 -3.98 -3.87 5.30
N ALA A 207 -3.16 -4.72 4.69
CA ALA A 207 -1.96 -4.33 3.96
C ALA A 207 -2.24 -3.75 2.57
N HIS A 208 -3.49 -3.70 2.12
CA HIS A 208 -3.88 -3.34 0.75
C HIS A 208 -3.18 -4.19 -0.33
N VAL A 209 -3.06 -5.47 -0.06
CA VAL A 209 -2.64 -6.51 -1.00
C VAL A 209 -3.76 -7.54 -1.08
N TYR A 210 -4.31 -7.72 -2.26
CA TYR A 210 -5.48 -8.57 -2.48
C TYR A 210 -5.27 -9.50 -3.67
N VAL A 211 -5.69 -10.75 -3.52
CA VAL A 211 -5.89 -11.65 -4.65
C VAL A 211 -7.39 -11.80 -4.85
N MET A 212 -7.87 -11.58 -6.05
CA MET A 212 -9.31 -11.59 -6.35
C MET A 212 -9.58 -12.42 -7.60
N LYS A 213 -10.66 -13.20 -7.59
CA LYS A 213 -11.16 -13.82 -8.81
C LYS A 213 -11.62 -12.76 -9.80
N LYS A 214 -11.44 -13.04 -11.07
CA LYS A 214 -11.83 -12.14 -12.17
C LYS A 214 -13.28 -11.66 -12.03
N TRP A 215 -14.21 -12.55 -11.67
CA TRP A 215 -15.62 -12.22 -11.52
C TRP A 215 -15.89 -11.08 -10.53
N VAL A 216 -15.03 -10.88 -9.53
CA VAL A 216 -15.15 -9.75 -8.57
C VAL A 216 -14.99 -8.42 -9.30
N VAL A 217 -14.04 -8.34 -10.24
CA VAL A 217 -13.84 -7.13 -11.04
C VAL A 217 -14.96 -6.96 -12.08
N GLU A 218 -15.45 -8.07 -12.65
CA GLU A 218 -16.62 -8.05 -13.54
C GLU A 218 -17.89 -7.58 -12.82
N TYR A 219 -18.08 -7.99 -11.57
CA TYR A 219 -19.16 -7.47 -10.72
C TYR A 219 -19.00 -5.96 -10.45
N LEU A 220 -17.78 -5.48 -10.18
CA LEU A 220 -17.51 -4.05 -10.02
C LEU A 220 -17.83 -3.25 -11.29
N ALA A 221 -17.64 -3.83 -12.47
CA ALA A 221 -17.92 -3.16 -13.73
C ALA A 221 -19.41 -2.81 -13.92
N VAL A 222 -20.31 -3.54 -13.26
CA VAL A 222 -21.77 -3.33 -13.35
C VAL A 222 -22.37 -2.67 -12.10
N THR A 223 -21.56 -2.44 -11.06
CA THR A 223 -22.04 -1.90 -9.77
C THR A 223 -21.32 -0.57 -9.47
N ASP A 224 -22.04 0.54 -9.57
CA ASP A 224 -21.47 1.89 -9.33
C ASP A 224 -21.46 2.30 -7.85
N ALA A 225 -22.11 1.53 -6.98
CA ALA A 225 -22.31 1.90 -5.57
C ALA A 225 -21.05 1.70 -4.69
N LEU A 226 -19.98 1.09 -5.21
CA LEU A 226 -18.78 0.73 -4.46
C LEU A 226 -17.58 1.49 -5.03
N SER A 227 -17.07 2.47 -4.29
CA SER A 227 -15.95 3.31 -4.69
C SER A 227 -14.61 2.87 -4.10
N ALA A 228 -14.59 2.36 -2.86
CA ALA A 228 -13.39 1.95 -2.15
C ALA A 228 -13.31 0.42 -1.98
N VAL A 229 -12.14 -0.17 -2.27
CA VAL A 229 -11.93 -1.62 -2.05
C VAL A 229 -12.05 -1.96 -0.56
N LYS A 230 -11.25 -1.32 0.30
CA LYS A 230 -11.21 -1.62 1.75
C LYS A 230 -12.50 -1.25 2.47
N GLY A 231 -13.02 -0.03 2.22
CA GLY A 231 -14.13 0.51 3.00
C GLY A 231 -15.50 -0.01 2.57
N GLU A 232 -15.66 -0.43 1.31
CA GLU A 232 -16.97 -0.74 0.74
C GLU A 232 -17.01 -2.13 0.10
N LEU A 233 -16.12 -2.44 -0.84
CA LEU A 233 -16.14 -3.71 -1.57
C LEU A 233 -15.93 -4.91 -0.64
N LEU A 234 -14.87 -4.90 0.17
CA LEU A 234 -14.56 -6.01 1.06
C LEU A 234 -15.68 -6.27 2.08
N PRO A 235 -16.18 -5.27 2.85
CA PRO A 235 -17.29 -5.47 3.75
C PRO A 235 -18.57 -5.96 3.04
N HIS A 236 -18.82 -5.46 1.83
CA HIS A 236 -19.97 -5.88 1.01
C HIS A 236 -19.88 -7.37 0.66
N ILE A 237 -18.78 -7.83 0.09
CA ILE A 237 -18.59 -9.24 -0.33
C ILE A 237 -18.56 -10.18 0.89
N ILE A 238 -17.90 -9.79 1.99
CA ILE A 238 -17.89 -10.55 3.24
C ILE A 238 -19.32 -10.71 3.80
N LYS A 239 -20.13 -9.65 3.72
CA LYS A 239 -21.53 -9.73 4.12
C LYS A 239 -22.33 -10.67 3.22
N LYS A 240 -22.11 -10.65 1.90
CA LYS A 240 -22.78 -11.54 0.95
C LYS A 240 -22.40 -13.01 1.17
N GLN A 241 -21.17 -13.30 1.56
CA GLN A 241 -20.70 -14.64 1.98
C GLN A 241 -21.53 -15.24 3.13
N MET A 242 -22.15 -14.39 3.98
CA MET A 242 -22.93 -14.83 5.12
C MET A 242 -24.41 -15.11 4.81
N LEU A 243 -24.88 -14.66 3.66
CA LEU A 243 -26.26 -14.87 3.23
C LEU A 243 -26.47 -16.34 2.80
N GLN A 244 -27.72 -16.82 2.90
CA GLN A 244 -28.06 -18.11 2.32
C GLN A 244 -27.99 -18.00 0.79
N PHE A 245 -27.32 -18.95 0.21
CA PHE A 245 -27.27 -19.08 -1.24
C PHE A 245 -28.61 -19.66 -1.72
N PRO A 246 -29.25 -19.09 -2.76
CA PRO A 246 -30.43 -19.69 -3.36
C PRO A 246 -30.03 -21.04 -3.95
N THR A 247 -30.49 -22.14 -3.34
CA THR A 247 -30.37 -23.47 -3.92
C THR A 247 -31.24 -23.50 -5.18
N VAL A 248 -30.61 -23.74 -6.35
CA VAL A 248 -31.38 -23.98 -7.57
C VAL A 248 -32.21 -25.23 -7.35
N PRO A 249 -33.56 -25.19 -7.48
CA PRO A 249 -34.36 -26.40 -7.39
C PRO A 249 -33.93 -27.36 -8.47
N GLU A 250 -33.59 -28.60 -8.10
CA GLU A 250 -33.43 -29.68 -9.05
C GLU A 250 -34.76 -29.94 -9.73
N ASN A 251 -34.81 -29.78 -11.06
CA ASN A 251 -35.88 -30.18 -11.94
C ASN A 251 -37.24 -29.43 -11.91
N ASP A 252 -37.31 -28.36 -12.61
CA ASP A 252 -38.45 -28.10 -13.51
C ASP A 252 -37.90 -27.42 -14.77
N GLY A 253 -38.16 -28.06 -15.92
CA GLY A 253 -37.61 -27.73 -17.25
C GLY A 253 -38.01 -26.34 -17.82
N THR A 254 -38.32 -25.39 -16.96
CA THR A 254 -38.56 -24.00 -17.28
C THR A 254 -37.50 -23.14 -16.56
N SER A 255 -36.34 -23.10 -17.15
CA SER A 255 -35.23 -22.26 -16.71
C SER A 255 -35.54 -20.78 -16.94
N GLU A 256 -36.23 -20.16 -15.99
CA GLU A 256 -36.30 -18.69 -15.87
C GLU A 256 -34.93 -18.04 -15.58
N TYR A 257 -33.95 -18.84 -15.27
CA TYR A 257 -32.56 -18.38 -15.02
C TYR A 257 -31.72 -18.15 -16.28
N ALA A 258 -32.30 -18.36 -17.47
CA ALA A 258 -31.72 -17.86 -18.73
C ALA A 258 -32.04 -16.36 -18.96
N ALA A 259 -32.79 -15.72 -18.09
CA ALA A 259 -32.95 -14.27 -18.08
C ALA A 259 -31.64 -13.61 -17.70
N LYS A 260 -31.21 -12.60 -18.47
CA LYS A 260 -30.02 -11.77 -18.21
C LYS A 260 -29.93 -11.45 -16.71
N PRO A 261 -28.72 -11.60 -16.09
CA PRO A 261 -28.55 -11.33 -14.67
C PRO A 261 -29.15 -9.97 -14.30
N LYS A 262 -29.92 -9.92 -13.23
CA LYS A 262 -30.28 -8.63 -12.62
C LYS A 262 -28.97 -7.99 -12.20
N VAL A 263 -28.73 -6.76 -12.63
CA VAL A 263 -27.47 -6.02 -12.51
C VAL A 263 -26.86 -6.04 -11.08
N ASP A 264 -27.64 -6.34 -10.05
CA ASP A 264 -27.21 -6.31 -8.65
C ASP A 264 -27.00 -7.69 -7.99
N ASP A 265 -27.11 -8.80 -8.74
CA ASP A 265 -26.98 -10.12 -8.12
C ASP A 265 -25.56 -10.68 -8.23
N ILE A 266 -24.73 -10.39 -7.22
CA ILE A 266 -23.34 -10.88 -7.11
C ILE A 266 -23.24 -12.41 -7.21
N PHE A 267 -24.28 -13.16 -6.81
CA PHE A 267 -24.26 -14.62 -6.87
C PHE A 267 -24.22 -15.13 -8.31
N GLN A 268 -24.80 -14.44 -9.25
CA GLN A 268 -24.75 -14.83 -10.66
C GLN A 268 -23.32 -14.77 -11.20
N PHE A 269 -22.57 -13.73 -10.85
CA PHE A 269 -21.14 -13.64 -11.24
C PHE A 269 -20.32 -14.76 -10.61
N ALA A 270 -20.54 -15.06 -9.33
CA ALA A 270 -19.81 -16.11 -8.62
C ALA A 270 -20.12 -17.52 -9.17
N ILE A 271 -21.37 -17.79 -9.60
CA ILE A 271 -21.82 -19.11 -10.09
C ILE A 271 -21.34 -19.39 -11.51
N TYR A 272 -21.46 -18.40 -12.42
CA TYR A 272 -21.06 -18.62 -13.80
C TYR A 272 -19.61 -19.07 -13.92
N THR A 273 -18.70 -18.48 -13.16
CA THR A 273 -17.29 -18.87 -13.13
C THR A 273 -17.06 -20.28 -12.58
N GLU A 274 -17.88 -20.72 -11.62
CA GLU A 274 -17.82 -22.07 -11.05
C GLU A 274 -18.42 -23.12 -11.98
N MET A 275 -19.51 -22.78 -12.70
CA MET A 275 -20.15 -23.69 -13.67
C MET A 275 -19.24 -23.94 -14.87
N ASP A 276 -18.59 -22.92 -15.41
CA ASP A 276 -17.67 -23.06 -16.53
C ASP A 276 -16.51 -24.00 -16.21
N LYS A 277 -15.98 -23.97 -14.98
CA LYS A 277 -14.94 -24.89 -14.51
C LYS A 277 -15.49 -26.32 -14.23
N LYS A 278 -16.73 -26.44 -13.81
CA LYS A 278 -17.35 -27.75 -13.47
C LYS A 278 -17.84 -28.53 -14.68
N ILE A 279 -18.20 -27.87 -15.75
CA ILE A 279 -18.59 -28.52 -17.00
C ILE A 279 -17.38 -29.29 -17.59
N ASP A 280 -16.17 -28.79 -17.44
CA ASP A 280 -14.95 -29.44 -17.95
C ASP A 280 -14.50 -30.67 -17.12
N ILE A 281 -14.81 -30.73 -15.84
CA ILE A 281 -14.24 -31.76 -14.94
C ILE A 281 -15.32 -32.70 -14.33
N ALA A 282 -16.51 -32.23 -14.08
CA ALA A 282 -17.52 -32.96 -13.30
C ALA A 282 -18.51 -33.79 -14.12
N SER A 283 -18.46 -33.71 -15.46
CA SER A 283 -19.21 -34.63 -16.31
C SER A 283 -18.72 -36.08 -16.19
N ILE A 284 -17.58 -36.33 -15.55
CA ILE A 284 -16.90 -37.61 -15.56
C ILE A 284 -16.89 -38.36 -14.22
N PHE A 285 -16.88 -37.68 -13.04
CA PHE A 285 -16.73 -38.37 -11.76
C PHE A 285 -17.55 -37.80 -10.60
N ASN A 286 -18.45 -38.64 -10.07
CA ASN A 286 -19.05 -38.73 -8.73
C ASN A 286 -20.15 -37.76 -8.31
N LYS A 287 -21.36 -38.35 -8.16
CA LYS A 287 -22.61 -37.78 -7.66
C LYS A 287 -22.74 -37.74 -6.13
N GLU A 288 -21.76 -38.14 -5.37
CA GLU A 288 -21.86 -38.22 -3.90
C GLU A 288 -20.81 -37.32 -3.25
N ASP A 289 -21.16 -36.44 -2.34
CA ASP A 289 -20.35 -35.51 -1.52
C ASP A 289 -20.11 -34.07 -2.03
N LYS A 290 -21.10 -33.45 -2.65
CA LYS A 290 -21.10 -32.00 -2.74
C LYS A 290 -22.08 -31.38 -1.74
N ALA A 291 -21.70 -31.30 -0.47
CA ALA A 291 -22.18 -30.22 0.39
C ALA A 291 -21.90 -28.92 -0.39
N THR A 292 -22.94 -28.21 -0.80
CA THR A 292 -22.89 -27.01 -1.63
C THR A 292 -22.04 -25.96 -0.94
N SER A 293 -20.73 -25.94 -1.24
CA SER A 293 -19.84 -24.90 -0.70
C SER A 293 -20.32 -23.54 -1.20
N HIS A 294 -20.42 -22.59 -0.31
CA HIS A 294 -20.87 -21.24 -0.67
C HIS A 294 -19.98 -20.66 -1.77
N PRO A 295 -20.55 -20.09 -2.88
CA PRO A 295 -19.75 -19.64 -4.02
C PRO A 295 -18.85 -18.44 -3.72
N ILE A 296 -19.19 -17.66 -2.69
CA ILE A 296 -18.38 -16.51 -2.23
C ILE A 296 -17.61 -16.93 -1.00
N ARG A 297 -16.26 -16.80 -1.07
CA ARG A 297 -15.32 -17.21 -0.02
C ARG A 297 -14.24 -16.15 0.16
N CYS A 298 -14.23 -15.50 1.32
CA CYS A 298 -13.28 -14.47 1.68
C CYS A 298 -12.32 -14.98 2.76
N TYR A 299 -11.04 -14.95 2.50
CA TYR A 299 -10.02 -15.41 3.43
C TYR A 299 -8.96 -14.36 3.70
N ALA A 300 -8.26 -14.51 4.81
CA ALA A 300 -7.09 -13.74 5.15
C ALA A 300 -5.83 -14.57 5.00
N HIS A 301 -4.78 -13.97 4.49
CA HIS A 301 -3.41 -14.42 4.65
C HIS A 301 -2.76 -13.55 5.73
N PHE A 302 -2.25 -14.19 6.78
CA PHE A 302 -1.58 -13.46 7.86
C PHE A 302 -0.10 -13.36 7.54
N ALA A 303 0.43 -12.14 7.51
CA ALA A 303 1.87 -11.94 7.44
C ALA A 303 2.54 -12.52 8.71
N ASP A 304 3.74 -13.06 8.56
CA ASP A 304 4.50 -13.52 9.71
C ASP A 304 4.68 -12.39 10.72
N SER A 305 4.54 -12.66 12.01
CA SER A 305 4.66 -11.65 13.07
C SER A 305 6.04 -10.98 13.10
N SER A 306 7.08 -11.72 12.69
CA SER A 306 8.45 -11.22 12.53
C SER A 306 8.67 -10.42 11.24
N ALA A 307 7.84 -10.64 10.21
CA ALA A 307 7.99 -9.95 8.93
C ALA A 307 7.66 -8.47 9.03
N PHE A 308 8.40 -7.65 8.30
CA PHE A 308 8.10 -6.23 8.22
C PHE A 308 6.89 -5.98 7.31
N GLY A 309 5.97 -5.17 7.81
CA GLY A 309 4.83 -4.74 7.03
C GLY A 309 4.32 -3.40 7.54
N VAL A 310 4.29 -2.41 6.66
CA VAL A 310 3.78 -1.07 6.95
C VAL A 310 3.09 -0.51 5.70
N ARG A 311 2.00 0.16 5.92
CA ARG A 311 1.37 0.98 4.91
C ARG A 311 1.79 2.44 5.09
N VAL A 312 2.51 2.99 4.10
CA VAL A 312 3.05 4.35 4.15
C VAL A 312 1.97 5.35 3.72
N ASN A 313 1.03 5.63 4.62
CA ASN A 313 -0.10 6.51 4.36
C ASN A 313 -0.15 7.75 5.27
N ASN A 314 0.84 7.93 6.14
CA ASN A 314 0.98 9.07 7.04
C ASN A 314 2.45 9.36 7.32
N VAL A 315 2.74 10.53 7.91
CA VAL A 315 4.13 10.99 8.18
C VAL A 315 4.88 10.05 9.12
N ARG A 316 4.19 9.46 10.12
CA ARG A 316 4.81 8.52 11.06
C ARG A 316 5.26 7.25 10.36
N SER A 317 4.38 6.62 9.58
CA SER A 317 4.71 5.41 8.84
C SER A 317 5.79 5.66 7.78
N PHE A 318 5.79 6.84 7.15
CA PHE A 318 6.85 7.27 6.23
C PHE A 318 8.21 7.35 6.93
N LEU A 319 8.29 8.03 8.07
CA LEU A 319 9.52 8.15 8.84
C LEU A 319 9.98 6.79 9.38
N SER A 320 9.07 6.01 9.98
CA SER A 320 9.37 4.68 10.50
C SER A 320 9.95 3.76 9.45
N CYS A 321 9.34 3.71 8.26
CA CYS A 321 9.84 2.90 7.15
C CYS A 321 11.25 3.32 6.72
N ASN A 322 11.50 4.62 6.62
CA ASN A 322 12.81 5.15 6.24
C ASN A 322 13.89 4.89 7.29
N LEU A 323 13.60 5.08 8.58
CA LEU A 323 14.59 4.83 9.65
C LEU A 323 14.94 3.34 9.80
N ARG A 324 14.02 2.45 9.45
CA ARG A 324 14.21 0.99 9.52
C ARG A 324 14.72 0.39 8.21
N ILE A 325 14.88 1.19 7.15
CA ILE A 325 15.21 0.67 5.82
C ILE A 325 16.46 -0.23 5.82
N PHE A 326 17.47 0.07 6.64
CA PHE A 326 18.70 -0.71 6.74
C PHE A 326 18.46 -2.15 7.21
N GLU A 327 17.52 -2.32 8.12
CA GLU A 327 17.18 -3.63 8.69
C GLU A 327 16.30 -4.45 7.75
N ILE A 328 15.38 -3.78 7.07
CA ILE A 328 14.33 -4.42 6.29
C ILE A 328 14.65 -4.57 4.79
N PHE A 329 15.60 -3.77 4.27
CA PHE A 329 15.89 -3.72 2.84
C PHE A 329 16.26 -5.07 2.22
N PRO A 330 17.14 -5.88 2.81
CA PRO A 330 17.48 -7.18 2.24
C PRO A 330 16.26 -8.13 2.15
N ALA A 331 15.43 -8.16 3.19
CA ALA A 331 14.23 -8.99 3.22
C ALA A 331 13.18 -8.52 2.19
N LEU A 332 12.96 -7.22 2.10
CA LEU A 332 12.01 -6.63 1.14
C LEU A 332 12.44 -6.84 -0.33
N THR A 333 13.72 -6.71 -0.62
CA THR A 333 14.21 -6.57 -1.99
C THR A 333 15.04 -7.73 -2.50
N GLY A 334 15.67 -8.48 -1.60
CA GLY A 334 16.68 -9.48 -1.92
C GLY A 334 18.06 -8.89 -2.28
N PHE A 335 18.20 -7.56 -2.21
CA PHE A 335 19.48 -6.87 -2.40
C PHE A 335 20.24 -6.75 -1.08
N THR A 336 21.51 -6.41 -1.17
CA THR A 336 22.37 -6.15 0.00
C THR A 336 22.24 -4.70 0.47
N GLU A 337 22.65 -4.41 1.70
CA GLU A 337 22.69 -3.03 2.22
C GLU A 337 23.60 -2.08 1.39
N ARG A 338 24.52 -2.63 0.61
CA ARG A 338 25.40 -1.84 -0.27
C ARG A 338 24.62 -1.08 -1.34
N GLU A 339 23.49 -1.61 -1.79
CA GLU A 339 22.60 -0.96 -2.77
C GLU A 339 21.86 0.25 -2.19
N LEU A 340 21.92 0.46 -0.86
CA LEU A 340 21.37 1.65 -0.22
C LEU A 340 22.23 2.90 -0.47
N VAL A 341 23.44 2.75 -0.98
CA VAL A 341 24.32 3.87 -1.32
C VAL A 341 24.59 3.85 -2.81
N SER A 342 24.14 4.89 -3.50
CA SER A 342 24.35 5.00 -4.95
C SER A 342 25.82 5.18 -5.30
N GLN A 343 26.26 4.50 -6.36
CA GLN A 343 27.59 4.62 -6.92
C GLN A 343 27.84 5.99 -7.59
N THR A 344 26.79 6.73 -7.92
CA THR A 344 26.89 8.07 -8.52
C THR A 344 27.04 9.18 -7.47
N SER A 345 26.94 8.84 -6.18
CA SER A 345 27.11 9.79 -5.08
C SER A 345 28.58 10.07 -4.78
N SER A 346 28.89 11.31 -4.38
CA SER A 346 30.21 11.75 -3.96
C SER A 346 30.26 11.91 -2.44
N ILE A 347 30.85 10.94 -1.75
CA ILE A 347 30.94 10.92 -0.30
C ILE A 347 32.38 11.13 0.15
N LYS A 348 32.65 12.28 0.78
CA LYS A 348 33.96 12.63 1.30
C LYS A 348 34.11 12.45 2.81
N SER A 349 33.02 12.21 3.51
CA SER A 349 33.03 11.97 4.96
C SER A 349 33.33 10.52 5.30
N THR A 350 34.02 10.29 6.42
CA THR A 350 34.32 8.99 7.00
C THR A 350 33.38 8.65 8.19
N GLN A 351 32.56 9.60 8.64
CA GLN A 351 31.68 9.44 9.81
C GLN A 351 30.22 9.23 9.35
N ILE A 352 30.01 8.13 8.62
CA ILE A 352 28.68 7.78 8.09
C ILE A 352 28.30 6.38 8.59
N THR A 353 27.19 6.29 9.28
CA THR A 353 26.68 5.03 9.84
C THR A 353 25.22 4.88 9.51
N LYS A 354 24.80 3.71 9.00
CA LYS A 354 23.41 3.41 8.63
C LYS A 354 22.76 4.53 7.80
N CYS A 355 23.36 4.92 6.66
CA CYS A 355 22.84 5.97 5.79
C CYS A 355 22.53 5.44 4.38
N ALA A 356 21.29 5.64 3.91
CA ALA A 356 20.94 5.47 2.51
C ALA A 356 21.21 6.77 1.76
N VAL A 357 21.87 6.67 0.60
CA VAL A 357 22.26 7.83 -0.19
C VAL A 357 21.86 7.61 -1.64
N GLY A 358 21.00 8.50 -2.14
CA GLY A 358 20.52 8.47 -3.50
C GLY A 358 21.50 9.00 -4.53
N ASP A 359 21.09 8.94 -5.80
CA ASP A 359 21.90 9.33 -6.95
C ASP A 359 22.31 10.80 -6.91
N MET A 360 23.50 11.10 -7.48
CA MET A 360 24.01 12.48 -7.66
C MET A 360 24.09 13.31 -6.37
N THR A 361 24.13 12.66 -5.21
CA THR A 361 24.21 13.31 -3.90
C THR A 361 25.65 13.57 -3.51
N THR A 362 25.92 14.78 -3.00
CA THR A 362 27.26 15.21 -2.58
C THR A 362 27.30 15.41 -1.07
N ILE A 363 28.18 14.67 -0.39
CA ILE A 363 28.41 14.79 1.06
C ILE A 363 29.86 15.24 1.28
N SER A 364 30.02 16.43 1.87
CA SER A 364 31.32 17.04 2.11
C SER A 364 32.08 16.41 3.29
N GLU A 365 33.34 16.75 3.43
CA GLU A 365 34.18 16.34 4.55
C GLU A 365 33.70 16.91 5.90
N LYS A 366 34.11 16.29 7.02
CA LYS A 366 33.77 16.73 8.39
C LYS A 366 32.23 16.78 8.64
N THR A 367 31.45 15.92 7.97
CA THR A 367 30.05 15.69 8.25
C THR A 367 29.89 14.45 9.12
N SER A 368 28.93 14.43 10.03
CA SER A 368 28.59 13.26 10.83
C SER A 368 27.14 12.87 10.57
N LEU A 369 26.93 11.69 10.00
CA LEU A 369 25.63 11.20 9.55
C LEU A 369 25.34 9.85 10.23
N ASN A 370 24.20 9.74 10.89
CA ASN A 370 23.79 8.51 11.54
C ASN A 370 22.29 8.23 11.35
N GLN A 371 21.98 7.09 10.79
CA GLN A 371 20.62 6.60 10.56
C GLN A 371 19.77 7.60 9.74
N ASN A 372 20.27 7.96 8.54
CA ASN A 372 19.61 8.93 7.67
C ASN A 372 19.26 8.34 6.30
N VAL A 373 18.18 8.83 5.74
CA VAL A 373 17.87 8.65 4.33
C VAL A 373 18.07 9.98 3.62
N ILE A 374 18.94 10.00 2.64
CA ILE A 374 19.28 11.17 1.83
C ILE A 374 18.92 10.80 0.40
N ALA A 375 17.89 11.41 -0.14
CA ALA A 375 17.40 11.12 -1.48
C ALA A 375 18.34 11.70 -2.57
N ASN A 376 17.84 11.79 -3.80
CA ASN A 376 18.71 12.12 -4.93
C ASN A 376 19.04 13.62 -5.03
N GLY A 377 20.22 13.94 -5.54
CA GLY A 377 20.63 15.31 -5.84
C GLY A 377 20.83 16.21 -4.62
N CYS A 378 20.98 15.65 -3.44
CA CYS A 378 21.19 16.41 -2.22
C CYS A 378 22.62 16.94 -2.12
N THR A 379 22.80 18.10 -1.48
CA THR A 379 24.10 18.70 -1.19
C THR A 379 24.24 18.97 0.29
N ILE A 380 25.22 18.31 0.94
CA ILE A 380 25.51 18.49 2.36
C ILE A 380 26.92 19.09 2.51
N GLN A 381 26.96 20.32 3.05
CA GLN A 381 28.19 21.08 3.24
C GLN A 381 28.96 20.70 4.52
N PRO A 382 30.24 21.12 4.68
CA PRO A 382 31.08 20.68 5.78
C PRO A 382 30.56 21.07 7.17
N LYS A 383 31.08 20.37 8.21
CA LYS A 383 30.75 20.60 9.63
C LYS A 383 29.27 20.44 9.97
N THR A 384 28.56 19.60 9.23
CA THR A 384 27.14 19.33 9.42
C THR A 384 26.94 18.02 10.16
N ARG A 385 25.97 17.97 11.07
CA ARG A 385 25.56 16.77 11.80
C ARG A 385 24.09 16.46 11.56
N ILE A 386 23.79 15.26 11.05
CA ILE A 386 22.42 14.84 10.77
C ILE A 386 22.20 13.46 11.39
N ASN A 387 21.13 13.30 12.18
CA ASN A 387 20.74 12.05 12.80
C ASN A 387 19.26 11.77 12.57
N ASN A 388 18.89 10.49 12.43
CA ASN A 388 17.52 9.98 12.39
C ASN A 388 16.58 10.77 11.46
N SER A 389 17.10 11.23 10.32
CA SER A 389 16.38 12.20 9.48
C SER A 389 16.24 11.73 8.05
N VAL A 390 15.21 12.24 7.37
CA VAL A 390 14.94 12.01 5.97
C VAL A 390 15.09 13.33 5.21
N LEU A 391 16.01 13.36 4.25
CA LEU A 391 16.20 14.46 3.32
C LEU A 391 15.66 14.03 1.96
N MET A 392 14.65 14.72 1.45
CA MET A 392 14.04 14.42 0.16
C MET A 392 14.90 14.95 -1.01
N ASP A 393 14.46 14.71 -2.24
CA ASP A 393 15.23 15.03 -3.44
C ASP A 393 15.65 16.52 -3.49
N GLY A 394 16.91 16.79 -3.84
CA GLY A 394 17.41 18.14 -4.10
C GLY A 394 17.60 19.04 -2.87
N VAL A 395 17.57 18.48 -1.66
CA VAL A 395 17.78 19.25 -0.44
C VAL A 395 19.23 19.77 -0.36
N THR A 396 19.37 21.05 0.03
CA THR A 396 20.66 21.68 0.29
C THR A 396 20.81 22.01 1.76
N VAL A 397 21.85 21.45 2.40
CA VAL A 397 22.21 21.75 3.79
C VAL A 397 23.55 22.47 3.79
N GLU A 398 23.55 23.72 4.25
CA GLU A 398 24.76 24.55 4.35
C GLU A 398 25.65 24.14 5.53
N GLU A 399 26.77 24.85 5.73
CA GLU A 399 27.76 24.51 6.75
C GLU A 399 27.28 24.77 8.20
N ASN A 400 27.87 24.05 9.16
CA ASN A 400 27.61 24.18 10.59
C ASN A 400 26.13 23.95 10.98
N VAL A 401 25.42 23.07 10.29
CA VAL A 401 24.00 22.75 10.55
C VAL A 401 23.87 21.49 11.39
N VAL A 402 22.91 21.48 12.33
CA VAL A 402 22.55 20.32 13.13
C VAL A 402 21.10 19.97 12.86
N ILE A 403 20.85 18.74 12.42
CA ILE A 403 19.50 18.20 12.13
C ILE A 403 19.33 16.90 12.91
N ASP A 404 18.26 16.79 13.67
CA ASP A 404 17.95 15.61 14.47
C ASP A 404 16.45 15.29 14.43
N ASN A 405 16.12 14.04 14.05
CA ASN A 405 14.76 13.55 13.91
C ASN A 405 13.85 14.47 13.06
N CYS A 406 14.29 14.82 11.86
CA CYS A 406 13.58 15.74 10.97
C CYS A 406 13.24 15.11 9.64
N ILE A 407 12.18 15.61 9.00
CA ILE A 407 11.89 15.37 7.57
C ILE A 407 12.07 16.71 6.86
N ILE A 408 12.95 16.73 5.87
CA ILE A 408 13.27 17.92 5.05
C ILE A 408 12.68 17.68 3.66
N GLY A 409 11.70 18.50 3.28
CA GLY A 409 10.97 18.40 2.03
C GLY A 409 11.83 18.66 0.79
N GLU A 410 11.28 18.30 -0.37
CA GLU A 410 11.97 18.41 -1.67
C GLU A 410 12.49 19.82 -1.92
N LYS A 411 13.75 19.92 -2.39
CA LYS A 411 14.43 21.19 -2.72
C LYS A 411 14.43 22.24 -1.61
N ALA A 412 14.18 21.85 -0.37
CA ALA A 412 14.33 22.76 0.76
C ALA A 412 15.81 23.11 0.99
N VAL A 413 16.06 24.30 1.52
CA VAL A 413 17.40 24.80 1.80
C VAL A 413 17.52 25.13 3.29
N VAL A 414 18.47 24.47 3.97
CA VAL A 414 18.78 24.78 5.39
C VAL A 414 20.05 25.60 5.42
N LYS A 415 19.91 26.88 5.78
CA LYS A 415 21.01 27.85 5.84
C LYS A 415 21.94 27.61 7.00
N SER A 416 23.16 28.13 6.90
CA SER A 416 24.28 27.92 7.80
C SER A 416 23.96 28.25 9.27
N GLY A 417 24.56 27.46 10.19
CA GLY A 417 24.43 27.67 11.63
C GLY A 417 23.08 27.27 12.23
N SER A 418 22.18 26.68 11.45
CA SER A 418 20.83 26.31 11.91
C SER A 418 20.84 25.02 12.72
N VAL A 419 19.93 24.94 13.72
CA VAL A 419 19.71 23.77 14.57
C VAL A 419 18.22 23.41 14.54
N LEU A 420 17.92 22.24 13.98
CA LEU A 420 16.56 21.73 13.80
C LEU A 420 16.42 20.41 14.57
N LYS A 421 15.42 20.31 15.45
CA LYS A 421 15.09 19.09 16.19
C LYS A 421 13.62 18.78 16.08
N ASN A 422 13.29 17.54 15.79
CA ASN A 422 11.91 17.10 15.63
C ASN A 422 11.08 18.01 14.70
N CYS A 423 11.68 18.50 13.62
CA CYS A 423 11.03 19.47 12.73
C CYS A 423 10.58 18.79 11.42
N LEU A 424 9.48 19.31 10.88
CA LEU A 424 9.00 19.00 9.55
C LEU A 424 9.18 20.25 8.69
N ILE A 425 9.94 20.15 7.61
CA ILE A 425 10.20 21.25 6.68
C ILE A 425 9.50 20.93 5.37
N GLY A 426 8.61 21.81 4.95
CA GLY A 426 7.88 21.67 3.68
C GLY A 426 8.79 21.78 2.46
N PRO A 427 8.33 21.30 1.30
CA PRO A 427 9.05 21.43 0.04
C PRO A 427 9.36 22.89 -0.32
N HIS A 428 10.50 23.11 -0.98
CA HIS A 428 10.97 24.43 -1.41
C HIS A 428 11.14 25.50 -0.31
N PHE A 429 11.03 25.13 0.94
CA PHE A 429 11.17 26.06 2.06
C PHE A 429 12.66 26.41 2.32
N VAL A 430 12.92 27.68 2.63
CA VAL A 430 14.27 28.15 2.94
C VAL A 430 14.33 28.51 4.44
N VAL A 431 15.03 27.67 5.21
CA VAL A 431 15.30 27.95 6.64
C VAL A 431 16.36 29.05 6.73
N ALA A 432 16.05 30.15 7.44
CA ALA A 432 16.96 31.28 7.61
C ALA A 432 18.26 30.88 8.37
N PRO A 433 19.36 31.60 8.18
CA PRO A 433 20.61 31.33 8.88
C PRO A 433 20.47 31.40 10.40
N SER A 434 21.23 30.56 11.10
CA SER A 434 21.27 30.51 12.58
C SER A 434 19.91 30.28 13.26
N THR A 435 18.95 29.72 12.55
CA THR A 435 17.62 29.36 13.05
C THR A 435 17.72 28.20 14.02
N LYS A 436 17.13 28.35 15.21
CA LYS A 436 16.98 27.26 16.20
C LYS A 436 15.49 26.95 16.41
N LYS A 437 15.05 25.79 15.96
CA LYS A 437 13.64 25.37 16.05
C LYS A 437 13.52 23.92 16.50
N GLU A 438 12.45 23.67 17.25
CA GLU A 438 12.14 22.33 17.76
C GLU A 438 10.62 22.09 17.75
N ASN A 439 10.22 20.86 17.34
CA ASN A 439 8.83 20.42 17.28
C ASN A 439 7.90 21.32 16.44
N VAL A 440 8.38 21.82 15.30
CA VAL A 440 7.63 22.73 14.44
C VAL A 440 7.50 22.19 13.03
N TYR A 441 6.44 22.61 12.36
CA TYR A 441 6.30 22.52 10.90
C TYR A 441 6.62 23.90 10.30
N LEU A 442 7.46 23.93 9.28
CA LEU A 442 7.83 25.14 8.54
C LEU A 442 7.53 24.94 7.06
N SER A 443 6.69 25.78 6.48
CA SER A 443 6.35 25.74 5.07
C SER A 443 6.14 27.15 4.49
N ASN A 444 6.12 27.24 3.16
CA ASN A 444 5.82 28.50 2.46
C ASN A 444 4.32 28.87 2.57
N ALA A 445 3.46 27.96 2.96
CA ALA A 445 2.02 28.19 3.17
C ALA A 445 1.70 28.93 4.46
N ASP A 446 2.66 29.10 5.37
CA ASP A 446 2.49 29.76 6.69
C ASP A 446 2.30 31.29 6.64
N GLY A 447 1.88 31.83 5.49
CA GLY A 447 1.33 33.20 5.47
C GLY A 447 0.02 33.37 6.26
N PHE A 448 -0.63 32.27 6.67
CA PHE A 448 -1.90 32.29 7.40
C PHE A 448 -2.07 31.03 8.27
N MET A 449 -1.42 30.96 9.41
CA MET A 449 -1.89 30.27 10.62
C MET A 449 -0.73 30.02 11.60
N THR A 450 -0.41 30.99 12.42
CA THR A 450 0.07 30.73 13.77
C THR A 450 -1.13 30.26 14.58
N ILE A 451 -1.23 28.98 14.83
CA ILE A 451 -2.11 28.45 15.88
C ILE A 451 -1.24 28.40 17.14
N ASP A 452 -1.48 29.38 18.04
CA ASP A 452 -0.98 29.42 19.42
C ASP A 452 -1.41 28.19 20.24
#